data_3014e997c0e6e35785a3849f178d9eb0
#
_entry.id   3014e997c0e6e35785a3849f178d9eb0
#
_cell.length_a   1.000
_cell.length_b   1.000
_cell.length_c   1.000
_cell.angle_alpha   90.00
_cell.angle_beta   90.00
_cell.angle_gamma   90.00
#
_symmetry.space_group_name_H-M   'P 1'
#
loop_
_entity.id
_entity.type
_entity.pdbx_description
1 polymer ?
#
loop_
_entity_poly.entity_id
_entity_poly.type
_entity_poly.pdbx_seq_one_letter_code
_entity_poly.pdbx_strand_id
1 'polypeptide(L)'
;MMESRRDFLKKTGILLGGAALLGVTGCSAENAIAEQEVPAYPYPCCEFDLDRVEKLAYEGYYENGCCYGVAYALLTELQDKIGFPFTVIPAEMFANGKEGYVNGSLCGAMGGALGVFGLVLGAEDARALTKQLNDWYTSTPLPIYQPEITAPCQTVSPTINCLDSVSLYMKEAGVERKDPIRKARCGGLSGDVAKKAAELLNIHFGYMAAPVVEEAPAVEETLAENEYIGEAEGFGGPIKVKVTMDGDKIANIEVLNHAETAGISDPAFNTIPQAIIDAQSTEVDVVANATYTSNGIMAAVQDALSKVGK
;
A
#
# COMPACT_ATOMS: atom_id res chain seq x y z
N MET A 1 11.63 29.25 33.80
CA MET A 1 11.62 29.67 32.38
C MET A 1 12.08 28.48 31.54
N MET A 2 11.19 27.89 30.77
CA MET A 2 11.54 26.76 29.90
C MET A 2 12.25 27.32 28.67
N GLU A 3 13.48 26.91 28.43
CA GLU A 3 14.21 27.28 27.22
C GLU A 3 13.54 26.67 25.97
N SER A 4 13.39 27.51 24.94
CA SER A 4 12.78 27.08 23.68
C SER A 4 13.70 26.09 22.95
N ARG A 5 13.10 25.06 22.27
CA ARG A 5 13.84 24.11 21.40
C ARG A 5 14.74 24.81 20.37
N ARG A 6 14.37 26.01 19.98
CA ARG A 6 15.10 26.84 19.01
C ARG A 6 16.39 27.42 19.60
N ASP A 7 16.40 27.70 20.91
CA ASP A 7 17.58 28.26 21.61
C ASP A 7 18.58 27.15 21.96
N PHE A 8 18.08 25.93 22.20
CA PHE A 8 18.93 24.73 22.34
C PHE A 8 19.72 24.43 21.09
N LEU A 9 19.09 24.44 19.91
CA LEU A 9 19.76 24.16 18.62
C LEU A 9 20.80 25.25 18.26
N LYS A 10 20.57 26.50 18.62
CA LYS A 10 21.55 27.58 18.42
C LYS A 10 22.80 27.44 19.31
N LYS A 11 22.63 26.99 20.56
CA LYS A 11 23.73 26.77 21.49
C LYS A 11 24.57 25.56 21.11
N THR A 12 23.97 24.50 20.56
CA THR A 12 24.72 23.31 20.13
C THR A 12 25.52 23.54 18.85
N GLY A 13 25.04 24.39 17.94
CA GLY A 13 25.77 24.76 16.71
C GLY A 13 27.03 25.59 16.94
N ILE A 14 27.13 26.31 18.07
CA ILE A 14 28.29 27.15 18.39
C ILE A 14 29.45 26.34 19.06
N LEU A 15 29.13 25.18 19.65
CA LEU A 15 30.14 24.33 20.31
C LEU A 15 30.95 23.45 19.34
N LEU A 16 30.52 23.30 18.09
CA LEU A 16 31.26 22.55 17.06
C LEU A 16 32.21 23.43 16.21
N GLY A 17 32.21 24.75 16.41
CA GLY A 17 33.03 25.71 15.66
C GLY A 17 34.27 26.24 16.36
N GLY A 18 34.64 25.75 17.56
CA GLY A 18 35.61 26.42 18.42
C GLY A 18 36.77 25.56 18.97
N ALA A 19 37.30 24.61 18.21
CA ALA A 19 38.50 23.87 18.65
C ALA A 19 39.40 23.49 17.48
N ALA A 20 39.97 24.50 16.84
CA ALA A 20 41.07 24.27 15.90
C ALA A 20 42.05 25.43 15.94
N LEU A 21 42.91 25.47 16.97
CA LEU A 21 44.17 26.20 16.95
C LEU A 21 45.08 25.70 18.09
N LEU A 22 45.76 24.60 17.91
CA LEU A 22 47.09 24.33 18.45
C LEU A 22 47.77 23.32 17.51
N GLY A 23 48.83 23.77 16.84
CA GLY A 23 49.57 23.05 15.83
C GLY A 23 50.27 21.81 16.35
N VAL A 24 50.23 20.77 15.55
CA VAL A 24 51.27 19.74 15.45
C VAL A 24 51.52 19.50 13.96
N THR A 25 52.68 19.86 13.52
CA THR A 25 53.23 19.54 12.19
C THR A 25 53.41 18.03 12.09
N GLY A 26 52.69 17.38 11.20
CA GLY A 26 52.90 15.96 10.89
C GLY A 26 51.86 15.42 9.93
N CYS A 27 52.23 15.25 8.65
CA CYS A 27 51.60 14.47 7.58
C CYS A 27 50.14 14.76 7.34
N SER A 28 49.87 15.72 6.49
CA SER A 28 48.59 15.99 5.85
C SER A 28 48.25 14.88 4.86
N ALA A 29 47.40 13.93 5.27
CA ALA A 29 46.48 13.35 4.36
C ALA A 29 45.11 14.04 4.69
N GLU A 30 44.90 15.20 4.08
CA GLU A 30 43.55 15.76 3.98
C GLU A 30 42.73 14.79 3.13
N ASN A 31 42.09 13.81 3.78
CA ASN A 31 40.89 13.22 3.25
C ASN A 31 39.82 14.33 3.32
N ALA A 32 39.81 15.19 2.31
CA ALA A 32 38.63 15.97 1.97
C ALA A 32 37.52 14.95 1.70
N ILE A 33 36.70 14.68 2.70
CA ILE A 33 35.40 14.08 2.47
C ILE A 33 34.70 15.10 1.59
N ALA A 34 34.67 14.84 0.27
CA ALA A 34 33.87 15.65 -0.65
C ALA A 34 32.45 15.68 -0.06
N GLU A 35 31.98 16.85 0.30
CA GLU A 35 30.61 17.06 0.76
C GLU A 35 29.72 16.57 -0.38
N GLN A 36 29.17 15.38 -0.24
CA GLN A 36 28.26 14.79 -1.22
C GLN A 36 26.93 15.56 -1.11
N GLU A 37 26.59 16.31 -2.17
CA GLU A 37 25.35 17.06 -2.20
C GLU A 37 24.15 16.09 -2.12
N VAL A 38 23.30 16.29 -1.13
CA VAL A 38 22.10 15.46 -0.94
C VAL A 38 21.10 15.79 -2.06
N PRO A 39 20.67 14.80 -2.85
CA PRO A 39 19.67 15.02 -3.89
C PRO A 39 18.39 15.61 -3.32
N ALA A 40 17.66 16.38 -4.14
CA ALA A 40 16.34 16.86 -3.77
C ALA A 40 15.36 15.67 -3.61
N TYR A 41 14.45 15.78 -2.65
CA TYR A 41 13.36 14.81 -2.47
C TYR A 41 12.21 15.06 -3.47
N PRO A 42 11.58 14.01 -4.03
CA PRO A 42 11.87 12.59 -3.86
C PRO A 42 13.22 12.18 -4.44
N TYR A 43 13.86 11.16 -3.84
CA TYR A 43 15.15 10.69 -4.30
C TYR A 43 15.05 9.99 -5.66
N PRO A 44 16.14 9.95 -6.45
CA PRO A 44 16.13 9.28 -7.74
C PRO A 44 15.80 7.80 -7.63
N CYS A 45 15.20 7.22 -8.65
CA CYS A 45 14.87 5.82 -8.75
C CYS A 45 15.62 5.16 -9.90
N CYS A 46 15.71 3.84 -9.89
CA CYS A 46 16.30 3.04 -10.95
C CYS A 46 15.32 1.94 -11.39
N GLU A 47 15.60 1.32 -12.54
CA GLU A 47 14.96 0.08 -12.92
C GLU A 47 15.33 -1.04 -11.95
N PHE A 48 14.35 -1.73 -11.39
CA PHE A 48 14.54 -2.86 -10.49
C PHE A 48 14.59 -4.17 -11.28
N ASP A 49 15.53 -5.06 -10.92
CA ASP A 49 15.52 -6.45 -11.35
C ASP A 49 14.52 -7.23 -10.47
N LEU A 50 13.38 -7.59 -11.07
CA LEU A 50 12.25 -8.18 -10.36
C LEU A 50 12.60 -9.53 -9.72
N ASP A 51 13.36 -10.38 -10.39
CA ASP A 51 13.73 -11.70 -9.88
C ASP A 51 14.78 -11.59 -8.78
N ARG A 52 15.68 -10.63 -8.90
CA ARG A 52 16.67 -10.34 -7.87
C ARG A 52 16.04 -9.82 -6.59
N VAL A 53 15.12 -8.85 -6.67
CA VAL A 53 14.45 -8.32 -5.47
C VAL A 53 13.58 -9.38 -4.80
N GLU A 54 12.89 -10.23 -5.57
CA GLU A 54 12.09 -11.34 -5.06
C GLU A 54 12.97 -12.29 -4.21
N LYS A 55 14.10 -12.71 -4.76
CA LYS A 55 15.05 -13.57 -4.08
C LYS A 55 15.65 -12.91 -2.83
N LEU A 56 16.16 -11.69 -2.96
CA LEU A 56 16.77 -10.96 -1.84
C LEU A 56 15.78 -10.74 -0.69
N ALA A 57 14.52 -10.44 -1.00
CA ALA A 57 13.50 -10.26 0.03
C ALA A 57 13.16 -11.57 0.76
N TYR A 58 13.11 -12.69 0.04
CA TYR A 58 12.95 -14.00 0.63
C TYR A 58 14.12 -14.34 1.58
N GLU A 59 15.35 -14.17 1.14
CA GLU A 59 16.55 -14.42 1.94
C GLU A 59 16.59 -13.50 3.17
N GLY A 60 16.37 -12.19 2.97
CA GLY A 60 16.34 -11.21 4.05
C GLY A 60 15.22 -11.44 5.07
N TYR A 61 14.11 -12.08 4.67
CA TYR A 61 13.10 -12.49 5.63
C TYR A 61 13.65 -13.45 6.70
N TYR A 62 14.49 -14.40 6.30
CA TYR A 62 15.09 -15.33 7.25
C TYR A 62 16.19 -14.70 8.09
N GLU A 63 16.83 -13.66 7.61
CA GLU A 63 17.81 -12.90 8.38
C GLU A 63 17.14 -12.06 9.48
N ASN A 64 16.18 -11.20 9.14
CA ASN A 64 15.66 -10.21 10.10
C ASN A 64 14.16 -9.89 9.96
N GLY A 65 13.39 -10.74 9.31
CA GLY A 65 11.93 -10.64 9.20
C GLY A 65 11.44 -9.92 7.95
N CYS A 66 10.11 -9.94 7.77
CA CYS A 66 9.46 -9.57 6.53
C CYS A 66 9.67 -8.10 6.11
N CYS A 67 9.58 -7.17 7.05
CA CYS A 67 9.75 -5.74 6.75
C CYS A 67 11.20 -5.43 6.35
N TYR A 68 12.17 -5.97 7.09
CA TYR A 68 13.58 -5.89 6.72
C TYR A 68 13.83 -6.50 5.35
N GLY A 69 13.37 -7.72 5.10
CA GLY A 69 13.65 -8.44 3.86
C GLY A 69 13.20 -7.66 2.62
N VAL A 70 11.99 -7.10 2.64
CA VAL A 70 11.48 -6.30 1.51
C VAL A 70 12.24 -4.99 1.35
N ALA A 71 12.46 -4.26 2.45
CA ALA A 71 13.21 -3.01 2.39
C ALA A 71 14.66 -3.24 1.97
N TYR A 72 15.31 -4.29 2.49
CA TYR A 72 16.67 -4.69 2.13
C TYR A 72 16.81 -4.95 0.63
N ALA A 73 15.89 -5.73 0.06
CA ALA A 73 15.93 -6.06 -1.35
C ALA A 73 15.82 -4.82 -2.25
N LEU A 74 14.86 -3.96 -1.98
CA LEU A 74 14.65 -2.74 -2.76
C LEU A 74 15.78 -1.72 -2.55
N LEU A 75 16.24 -1.53 -1.31
CA LEU A 75 17.36 -0.64 -1.00
C LEU A 75 18.66 -1.12 -1.63
N THR A 76 18.92 -2.43 -1.68
CA THR A 76 20.13 -2.99 -2.32
C THR A 76 20.19 -2.62 -3.80
N GLU A 77 19.08 -2.71 -4.54
CA GLU A 77 19.03 -2.27 -5.94
C GLU A 77 19.35 -0.77 -6.09
N LEU A 78 18.75 0.07 -5.22
CA LEU A 78 18.98 1.51 -5.22
C LEU A 78 20.42 1.84 -4.84
N GLN A 79 21.01 1.14 -3.86
CA GLN A 79 22.38 1.30 -3.44
C GLN A 79 23.38 0.93 -4.55
N ASP A 80 23.16 -0.22 -5.20
CA ASP A 80 24.04 -0.74 -6.24
C ASP A 80 24.01 0.12 -7.50
N LYS A 81 22.84 0.61 -7.89
CA LYS A 81 22.63 1.31 -9.17
C LYS A 81 22.76 2.83 -9.08
N ILE A 82 22.46 3.42 -7.92
CA ILE A 82 22.49 4.87 -7.70
C ILE A 82 23.57 5.28 -6.72
N GLY A 83 23.78 4.52 -5.63
CA GLY A 83 24.70 4.88 -4.58
C GLY A 83 24.08 5.82 -3.54
N PHE A 84 24.72 6.98 -3.30
CA PHE A 84 24.19 7.98 -2.37
C PHE A 84 22.87 8.61 -2.91
N PRO A 85 21.83 8.81 -2.07
CA PRO A 85 21.83 8.75 -0.61
C PRO A 85 21.49 7.38 -0.03
N PHE A 86 21.20 6.37 -0.85
CA PHE A 86 20.71 5.08 -0.38
C PHE A 86 21.77 4.30 0.42
N THR A 87 23.06 4.49 0.11
CA THR A 87 24.18 3.83 0.81
C THR A 87 24.32 4.22 2.29
N VAL A 88 23.63 5.26 2.74
CA VAL A 88 23.62 5.67 4.16
C VAL A 88 22.30 5.32 4.86
N ILE A 89 21.39 4.63 4.17
CA ILE A 89 20.13 4.17 4.73
C ILE A 89 20.29 2.70 5.13
N PRO A 90 20.42 2.37 6.43
CA PRO A 90 20.56 0.98 6.86
C PRO A 90 19.21 0.26 6.78
N ALA A 91 19.18 -0.91 6.12
CA ALA A 91 17.97 -1.73 6.04
C ALA A 91 17.52 -2.23 7.43
N GLU A 92 18.43 -2.31 8.40
CA GLU A 92 18.20 -2.70 9.79
C GLU A 92 17.14 -1.83 10.48
N MET A 93 16.95 -0.58 10.05
CA MET A 93 15.89 0.29 10.59
C MET A 93 14.49 -0.26 10.36
N PHE A 94 14.32 -1.18 9.40
CA PHE A 94 13.04 -1.83 9.11
C PHE A 94 12.79 -3.13 9.90
N ALA A 95 13.76 -3.61 10.67
CA ALA A 95 13.65 -4.86 11.43
C ALA A 95 12.53 -4.83 12.50
N ASN A 96 12.15 -3.63 12.96
CA ASN A 96 11.07 -3.44 13.92
C ASN A 96 9.67 -3.71 13.34
N GLY A 97 9.52 -3.76 12.01
CA GLY A 97 8.22 -3.99 11.34
C GLY A 97 7.80 -5.46 11.26
N LYS A 98 8.61 -6.41 11.72
CA LYS A 98 8.22 -7.83 11.71
C LYS A 98 7.03 -8.10 12.62
N GLU A 99 6.26 -9.15 12.29
CA GLU A 99 5.05 -9.54 13.04
C GLU A 99 3.99 -8.42 13.13
N GLY A 100 3.92 -7.55 12.11
CA GLY A 100 2.99 -6.42 12.09
C GLY A 100 3.28 -5.44 13.22
N TYR A 101 4.55 -5.03 13.33
CA TYR A 101 5.05 -4.13 14.38
C TYR A 101 4.72 -4.65 15.79
N VAL A 102 4.88 -5.97 15.98
CA VAL A 102 4.60 -6.71 17.23
C VAL A 102 3.11 -6.81 17.58
N ASN A 103 2.27 -5.96 17.02
CA ASN A 103 0.82 -5.87 17.31
C ASN A 103 -0.08 -6.62 16.33
N GLY A 104 0.50 -7.28 15.29
CA GLY A 104 -0.30 -7.90 14.23
C GLY A 104 -0.96 -6.91 13.29
N SER A 105 -0.59 -5.62 13.36
CA SER A 105 -1.06 -4.54 12.49
C SER A 105 -0.53 -4.68 11.06
N LEU A 106 -0.17 -3.62 10.37
CA LEU A 106 0.32 -3.64 9.00
C LEU A 106 1.31 -4.80 8.75
N CYS A 107 1.08 -5.60 7.71
CA CYS A 107 2.00 -6.66 7.31
C CYS A 107 3.40 -6.07 7.12
N GLY A 108 4.43 -6.68 7.76
CA GLY A 108 5.78 -6.13 7.68
C GLY A 108 6.33 -6.10 6.25
N ALA A 109 5.99 -7.07 5.41
CA ALA A 109 6.39 -7.03 4.00
C ALA A 109 5.84 -5.77 3.30
N MET A 110 4.58 -5.45 3.54
CA MET A 110 3.97 -4.20 3.07
C MET A 110 4.70 -2.98 3.64
N GLY A 111 4.95 -2.96 4.95
CA GLY A 111 5.66 -1.86 5.61
C GLY A 111 7.06 -1.58 5.02
N GLY A 112 7.79 -2.62 4.64
CA GLY A 112 9.09 -2.49 3.96
C GLY A 112 8.97 -1.83 2.58
N ALA A 113 8.00 -2.26 1.78
CA ALA A 113 7.73 -1.68 0.47
C ALA A 113 7.30 -0.21 0.56
N LEU A 114 6.35 0.09 1.46
CA LEU A 114 5.82 1.45 1.65
C LEU A 114 6.89 2.42 2.14
N GLY A 115 7.82 1.94 2.98
CA GLY A 115 8.97 2.75 3.41
C GLY A 115 9.84 3.17 2.23
N VAL A 116 10.09 2.28 1.27
CA VAL A 116 10.88 2.60 0.07
C VAL A 116 10.08 3.49 -0.90
N PHE A 117 8.78 3.27 -1.07
CA PHE A 117 7.93 4.19 -1.83
C PHE A 117 8.06 5.62 -1.31
N GLY A 118 8.04 5.79 0.03
CA GLY A 118 8.25 7.09 0.65
C GLY A 118 9.62 7.72 0.44
N LEU A 119 10.63 7.01 -0.05
CA LEU A 119 11.94 7.58 -0.39
C LEU A 119 11.99 8.11 -1.83
N VAL A 120 11.38 7.39 -2.77
CA VAL A 120 11.55 7.63 -4.21
C VAL A 120 10.34 8.28 -4.89
N LEU A 121 9.22 8.43 -4.18
CA LEU A 121 7.96 9.00 -4.70
C LEU A 121 7.53 10.24 -3.92
N GLY A 122 6.92 11.18 -4.61
CA GLY A 122 6.16 12.25 -3.98
C GLY A 122 4.93 11.70 -3.23
N ALA A 123 4.35 12.51 -2.33
CA ALA A 123 3.29 12.03 -1.44
C ALA A 123 2.03 11.53 -2.18
N GLU A 124 1.68 12.12 -3.31
CA GLU A 124 0.53 11.72 -4.13
C GLU A 124 0.78 10.36 -4.81
N ASP A 125 1.90 10.23 -5.51
CA ASP A 125 2.29 9.01 -6.19
C ASP A 125 2.51 7.85 -5.20
N ALA A 126 3.13 8.13 -4.05
CA ALA A 126 3.29 7.14 -2.99
C ALA A 126 1.95 6.60 -2.49
N ARG A 127 0.93 7.45 -2.36
CA ARG A 127 -0.43 7.02 -2.00
C ARG A 127 -1.07 6.18 -3.09
N ALA A 128 -0.93 6.58 -4.35
CA ALA A 128 -1.50 5.86 -5.49
C ALA A 128 -0.89 4.44 -5.61
N LEU A 129 0.44 4.33 -5.53
CA LEU A 129 1.11 3.02 -5.59
C LEU A 129 0.84 2.18 -4.33
N THR A 130 0.74 2.82 -3.15
CA THR A 130 0.31 2.13 -1.93
C THR A 130 -1.06 1.49 -2.10
N LYS A 131 -2.02 2.21 -2.69
CA LYS A 131 -3.35 1.66 -2.95
C LYS A 131 -3.27 0.46 -3.89
N GLN A 132 -2.55 0.57 -5.00
CA GLN A 132 -2.37 -0.53 -5.95
C GLN A 132 -1.74 -1.77 -5.29
N LEU A 133 -0.73 -1.57 -4.44
CA LEU A 133 -0.09 -2.67 -3.71
C LEU A 133 -1.04 -3.31 -2.68
N ASN A 134 -1.86 -2.51 -1.99
CA ASN A 134 -2.87 -3.00 -1.05
C ASN A 134 -3.94 -3.83 -1.77
N ASP A 135 -4.46 -3.32 -2.90
CA ASP A 135 -5.48 -3.99 -3.71
C ASP A 135 -4.95 -5.34 -4.24
N TRP A 136 -3.72 -5.35 -4.75
CA TRP A 136 -3.06 -6.59 -5.18
C TRP A 136 -2.89 -7.57 -4.01
N TYR A 137 -2.44 -7.12 -2.85
CA TYR A 137 -2.22 -7.97 -1.67
C TYR A 137 -3.51 -8.63 -1.17
N THR A 138 -4.64 -7.91 -1.23
CA THR A 138 -5.94 -8.39 -0.75
C THR A 138 -6.79 -9.08 -1.81
N SER A 139 -6.27 -9.19 -3.05
CA SER A 139 -6.94 -9.92 -4.13
C SER A 139 -6.16 -11.11 -4.67
N THR A 140 -4.87 -11.24 -4.32
CA THR A 140 -3.98 -12.26 -4.87
C THR A 140 -3.81 -13.44 -3.91
N PRO A 141 -3.95 -14.69 -4.40
CA PRO A 141 -3.59 -15.89 -3.62
C PRO A 141 -2.07 -15.95 -3.38
N LEU A 142 -1.65 -15.85 -2.12
CA LEU A 142 -0.25 -15.79 -1.70
C LEU A 142 0.11 -16.93 -0.74
N PRO A 143 1.39 -17.43 -0.73
CA PRO A 143 2.53 -16.95 -1.49
C PRO A 143 2.61 -17.56 -2.89
N ILE A 144 3.16 -16.83 -3.86
CA ILE A 144 3.48 -17.32 -5.20
C ILE A 144 4.91 -17.88 -5.22
N TYR A 145 5.87 -17.11 -4.71
CA TYR A 145 7.28 -17.49 -4.64
C TYR A 145 7.54 -18.51 -3.53
N GLN A 146 7.99 -19.70 -3.90
CA GLN A 146 8.17 -20.83 -2.98
C GLN A 146 9.42 -21.64 -3.36
N PRO A 147 10.64 -21.08 -3.16
CA PRO A 147 11.87 -21.70 -3.68
C PRO A 147 12.29 -22.97 -2.94
N GLU A 148 11.93 -23.14 -1.68
CA GLU A 148 12.42 -24.26 -0.85
C GLU A 148 11.29 -25.12 -0.30
N ILE A 149 10.34 -24.52 0.40
CA ILE A 149 9.23 -25.22 1.04
C ILE A 149 7.93 -24.79 0.36
N THR A 150 7.28 -25.77 -0.28
CA THR A 150 5.97 -25.53 -0.90
C THR A 150 4.89 -25.42 0.19
N ALA A 151 4.19 -24.30 0.22
CA ALA A 151 3.03 -24.11 1.08
C ALA A 151 1.89 -25.05 0.65
N PRO A 152 1.17 -25.68 1.59
CA PRO A 152 0.07 -26.58 1.26
C PRO A 152 -1.13 -25.88 0.63
N CYS A 153 -1.23 -24.59 0.80
CA CYS A 153 -2.26 -23.75 0.21
C CYS A 153 -1.76 -22.32 -0.02
N GLN A 154 -2.48 -21.60 -0.85
CA GLN A 154 -2.39 -20.15 -0.98
C GLN A 154 -3.66 -19.54 -0.38
N THR A 155 -3.55 -18.34 0.19
CA THR A 155 -4.70 -17.63 0.76
C THR A 155 -4.73 -16.19 0.27
N VAL A 156 -5.93 -15.69 0.00
CA VAL A 156 -6.18 -14.26 -0.22
C VAL A 156 -6.40 -13.62 1.14
N SER A 157 -5.56 -12.66 1.50
CA SER A 157 -5.69 -11.99 2.80
C SER A 157 -6.91 -11.07 2.82
N PRO A 158 -7.77 -11.13 3.86
CA PRO A 158 -8.93 -10.24 3.93
C PRO A 158 -8.56 -8.77 4.18
N THR A 159 -7.38 -8.52 4.71
CA THR A 159 -6.85 -7.17 4.99
C THR A 159 -5.34 -7.13 4.79
N ILE A 160 -4.74 -5.95 4.87
CA ILE A 160 -3.28 -5.77 4.87
C ILE A 160 -2.63 -6.05 6.23
N ASN A 161 -3.40 -6.44 7.25
CA ASN A 161 -2.88 -6.69 8.59
C ASN A 161 -2.19 -8.06 8.68
N CYS A 162 -1.11 -8.09 9.42
CA CYS A 162 -0.34 -9.31 9.66
C CYS A 162 -1.17 -10.39 10.38
N LEU A 163 -1.93 -9.98 11.41
CA LEU A 163 -2.72 -10.93 12.20
C LEU A 163 -3.77 -11.64 11.34
N ASP A 164 -4.52 -10.88 10.55
CA ASP A 164 -5.59 -11.41 9.70
C ASP A 164 -5.04 -12.37 8.65
N SER A 165 -3.99 -11.92 7.95
CA SER A 165 -3.32 -12.69 6.90
C SER A 165 -2.71 -14.00 7.41
N VAL A 166 -2.00 -13.93 8.54
CA VAL A 166 -1.33 -15.11 9.12
C VAL A 166 -2.33 -16.06 9.78
N SER A 167 -3.35 -15.53 10.47
CA SER A 167 -4.36 -16.37 11.13
C SER A 167 -5.19 -17.15 10.13
N LEU A 168 -5.61 -16.50 9.03
CA LEU A 168 -6.30 -17.19 7.94
C LEU A 168 -5.43 -18.31 7.37
N TYR A 169 -4.18 -18.01 7.02
CA TYR A 169 -3.28 -19.02 6.47
C TYR A 169 -3.06 -20.21 7.42
N MET A 170 -2.80 -19.92 8.70
CA MET A 170 -2.60 -20.98 9.71
C MET A 170 -3.83 -21.88 9.85
N LYS A 171 -5.03 -21.32 9.77
CA LYS A 171 -6.29 -22.04 9.81
C LYS A 171 -6.45 -22.95 8.58
N GLU A 172 -6.26 -22.41 7.38
CA GLU A 172 -6.44 -23.16 6.13
C GLU A 172 -5.35 -24.24 5.91
N ALA A 173 -4.11 -23.94 6.30
CA ALA A 173 -2.98 -24.88 6.19
C ALA A 173 -2.92 -25.90 7.34
N GLY A 174 -3.68 -25.71 8.42
CA GLY A 174 -3.64 -26.58 9.60
C GLY A 174 -2.30 -26.52 10.35
N VAL A 175 -1.62 -25.38 10.37
CA VAL A 175 -0.29 -25.22 10.95
C VAL A 175 -0.26 -24.24 12.11
N GLU A 176 0.72 -24.40 13.01
CA GLU A 176 0.91 -23.50 14.14
C GLU A 176 1.83 -22.31 13.83
N ARG A 177 1.82 -21.30 14.72
CA ARG A 177 2.61 -20.06 14.56
C ARG A 177 4.12 -20.31 14.37
N LYS A 178 4.70 -21.31 15.01
CA LYS A 178 6.15 -21.63 14.93
C LYS A 178 6.50 -22.61 13.83
N ASP A 179 5.52 -23.11 13.09
CA ASP A 179 5.71 -24.10 12.06
C ASP A 179 6.63 -23.57 10.93
N PRO A 180 7.59 -24.38 10.43
CA PRO A 180 8.43 -24.03 9.28
C PRO A 180 7.60 -23.63 8.03
N ILE A 181 6.48 -24.32 7.79
CA ILE A 181 5.57 -24.04 6.67
C ILE A 181 5.00 -22.63 6.78
N ARG A 182 4.56 -22.23 7.99
CA ARG A 182 4.09 -20.84 8.20
C ARG A 182 5.23 -19.83 7.99
N LYS A 183 6.46 -20.16 8.40
CA LYS A 183 7.61 -19.29 8.14
C LYS A 183 7.90 -19.18 6.64
N ALA A 184 7.90 -20.32 5.92
CA ALA A 184 8.12 -20.35 4.49
C ALA A 184 7.07 -19.52 3.72
N ARG A 185 5.79 -19.61 4.13
CA ARG A 185 4.73 -18.75 3.60
C ARG A 185 5.06 -17.26 3.75
N CYS A 186 5.53 -16.84 4.91
CA CYS A 186 5.88 -15.42 5.11
C CYS A 186 7.16 -15.01 4.37
N GLY A 187 8.12 -15.95 4.20
CA GLY A 187 9.30 -15.73 3.36
C GLY A 187 8.91 -15.53 1.89
N GLY A 188 8.12 -16.44 1.33
CA GLY A 188 7.60 -16.33 -0.04
C GLY A 188 6.81 -15.06 -0.26
N LEU A 189 5.87 -14.76 0.64
CA LEU A 189 5.10 -13.51 0.61
C LEU A 189 6.00 -12.25 0.65
N SER A 190 7.14 -12.30 1.34
CA SER A 190 8.08 -11.17 1.33
C SER A 190 8.71 -10.99 -0.05
N GLY A 191 9.08 -12.11 -0.72
CA GLY A 191 9.51 -12.09 -2.11
C GLY A 191 8.46 -11.51 -3.04
N ASP A 192 7.23 -12.04 -2.97
CA ASP A 192 6.10 -11.59 -3.79
C ASP A 192 5.83 -10.08 -3.64
N VAL A 193 5.80 -9.57 -2.41
CA VAL A 193 5.57 -8.14 -2.14
C VAL A 193 6.70 -7.27 -2.67
N ALA A 194 7.96 -7.71 -2.52
CA ALA A 194 9.11 -6.96 -3.04
C ALA A 194 9.08 -6.88 -4.57
N LYS A 195 8.79 -8.01 -5.23
CA LYS A 195 8.64 -8.07 -6.68
C LYS A 195 7.52 -7.19 -7.17
N LYS A 196 6.35 -7.24 -6.53
CA LYS A 196 5.21 -6.40 -6.91
C LYS A 196 5.48 -4.92 -6.68
N ALA A 197 6.12 -4.56 -5.58
CA ALA A 197 6.52 -3.18 -5.32
C ALA A 197 7.52 -2.67 -6.37
N ALA A 198 8.53 -3.48 -6.72
CA ALA A 198 9.48 -3.17 -7.77
C ALA A 198 8.82 -3.04 -9.15
N GLU A 199 7.89 -3.93 -9.49
CA GLU A 199 7.08 -3.85 -10.71
C GLU A 199 6.31 -2.53 -10.79
N LEU A 200 5.61 -2.14 -9.72
CA LEU A 200 4.87 -0.89 -9.65
C LEU A 200 5.78 0.33 -9.82
N LEU A 201 6.96 0.32 -9.21
CA LEU A 201 7.96 1.38 -9.38
C LEU A 201 8.49 1.41 -10.81
N ASN A 202 8.82 0.26 -11.41
CA ASN A 202 9.29 0.18 -12.80
C ASN A 202 8.25 0.72 -13.77
N ILE A 203 6.98 0.43 -13.56
CA ILE A 203 5.87 0.96 -14.38
C ILE A 203 5.75 2.48 -14.19
N HIS A 204 5.74 2.95 -12.94
CA HIS A 204 5.58 4.37 -12.61
C HIS A 204 6.69 5.23 -13.25
N PHE A 205 7.93 4.76 -13.20
CA PHE A 205 9.08 5.48 -13.78
C PHE A 205 9.30 5.19 -15.27
N GLY A 206 8.44 4.38 -15.90
CA GLY A 206 8.50 4.10 -17.33
C GLY A 206 9.58 3.11 -17.75
N TYR A 207 10.17 2.35 -16.83
CA TYR A 207 11.12 1.28 -17.12
C TYR A 207 10.42 0.00 -17.61
N MET A 208 9.14 -0.15 -17.31
CA MET A 208 8.30 -1.27 -17.74
C MET A 208 6.97 -0.74 -18.27
N ALA A 209 6.45 -1.35 -19.33
CA ALA A 209 5.09 -1.06 -19.77
C ALA A 209 4.09 -1.55 -18.74
N ALA A 210 3.07 -0.75 -18.45
CA ALA A 210 1.94 -1.24 -17.66
C ALA A 210 1.36 -2.49 -18.34
N PRO A 211 0.98 -3.54 -17.59
CA PRO A 211 0.26 -4.65 -18.18
C PRO A 211 -0.94 -4.06 -18.94
N VAL A 212 -1.09 -4.45 -20.20
CA VAL A 212 -2.31 -4.14 -20.94
C VAL A 212 -3.39 -4.89 -20.18
N VAL A 213 -4.08 -4.20 -19.29
CA VAL A 213 -5.37 -4.68 -18.83
C VAL A 213 -6.19 -4.64 -20.12
N GLU A 214 -6.35 -5.78 -20.81
CA GLU A 214 -7.52 -5.90 -21.67
C GLU A 214 -8.66 -5.59 -20.70
N GLU A 215 -9.21 -4.39 -20.79
CA GLU A 215 -10.50 -4.10 -20.16
C GLU A 215 -11.34 -5.28 -20.56
N ALA A 216 -11.72 -6.11 -19.57
CA ALA A 216 -12.69 -7.16 -19.81
C ALA A 216 -13.78 -6.47 -20.59
N PRO A 217 -14.12 -6.96 -21.81
CA PRO A 217 -14.99 -6.22 -22.73
C PRO A 217 -16.08 -5.66 -21.87
N ALA A 218 -16.20 -4.32 -21.88
CA ALA A 218 -17.24 -3.67 -21.11
C ALA A 218 -18.47 -4.51 -21.43
N VAL A 219 -18.92 -5.31 -20.46
CA VAL A 219 -20.18 -6.02 -20.62
C VAL A 219 -21.10 -4.84 -20.82
N GLU A 220 -21.50 -4.59 -22.08
CA GLU A 220 -22.61 -3.69 -22.36
C GLU A 220 -23.72 -4.32 -21.56
N GLU A 221 -23.85 -3.89 -20.29
CA GLU A 221 -25.00 -4.24 -19.49
C GLU A 221 -26.17 -3.74 -20.29
N THR A 222 -26.83 -4.66 -20.97
CA THR A 222 -28.08 -4.37 -21.66
C THR A 222 -29.06 -3.97 -20.56
N LEU A 223 -29.09 -2.67 -20.28
CA LEU A 223 -30.00 -2.10 -19.30
C LEU A 223 -31.43 -2.30 -19.82
N ALA A 224 -32.30 -2.76 -18.95
CA ALA A 224 -33.72 -2.73 -19.22
C ALA A 224 -34.19 -1.24 -19.29
N GLU A 225 -35.32 -0.98 -19.93
CA GLU A 225 -35.87 0.38 -20.12
C GLU A 225 -36.07 1.14 -18.79
N ASN A 226 -36.17 0.42 -17.67
CA ASN A 226 -36.37 0.95 -16.32
C ASN A 226 -35.09 0.85 -15.44
N GLU A 227 -33.93 0.58 -16.01
CA GLU A 227 -32.65 0.51 -15.29
C GLU A 227 -31.76 1.69 -15.64
N TYR A 228 -31.16 2.31 -14.65
CA TYR A 228 -30.32 3.50 -14.79
C TYR A 228 -29.01 3.33 -14.01
N ILE A 229 -27.88 3.60 -14.67
CA ILE A 229 -26.57 3.59 -14.02
C ILE A 229 -26.23 4.97 -13.52
N GLY A 230 -25.78 5.05 -12.28
CA GLY A 230 -25.21 6.26 -11.70
C GLY A 230 -23.85 6.02 -11.11
N GLU A 231 -23.05 7.08 -11.03
CA GLU A 231 -21.67 7.04 -10.52
C GLU A 231 -21.38 8.30 -9.72
N ALA A 232 -20.68 8.14 -8.58
CA ALA A 232 -20.19 9.25 -7.78
C ALA A 232 -18.93 8.86 -7.01
N GLU A 233 -18.14 9.85 -6.59
CA GLU A 233 -16.93 9.63 -5.80
C GLU A 233 -17.27 9.18 -4.38
N GLY A 234 -16.62 8.09 -3.94
CA GLY A 234 -16.56 7.64 -2.54
C GLY A 234 -15.26 8.06 -1.86
N PHE A 235 -14.84 7.35 -0.84
CA PHE A 235 -13.54 7.56 -0.17
C PHE A 235 -12.38 6.93 -0.96
N GLY A 236 -12.58 5.72 -1.46
CA GLY A 236 -11.56 4.94 -2.18
C GLY A 236 -11.55 5.18 -3.70
N GLY A 237 -12.54 5.85 -4.25
CA GLY A 237 -12.73 6.10 -5.66
C GLY A 237 -14.21 6.02 -6.08
N PRO A 238 -14.50 5.94 -7.39
CA PRO A 238 -15.86 5.92 -7.89
C PRO A 238 -16.68 4.73 -7.37
N ILE A 239 -17.94 5.02 -6.99
CA ILE A 239 -18.96 4.02 -6.66
C ILE A 239 -19.98 4.02 -7.80
N LYS A 240 -20.17 2.88 -8.46
CA LYS A 240 -21.10 2.70 -9.56
C LYS A 240 -22.30 1.87 -9.11
N VAL A 241 -23.49 2.39 -9.34
CA VAL A 241 -24.73 1.73 -8.97
C VAL A 241 -25.66 1.56 -10.17
N LYS A 242 -26.52 0.55 -10.11
CA LYS A 242 -27.66 0.35 -11.01
C LYS A 242 -28.93 0.53 -10.20
N VAL A 243 -29.77 1.44 -10.62
CA VAL A 243 -31.09 1.71 -10.03
C VAL A 243 -32.16 1.16 -10.96
N THR A 244 -33.04 0.32 -10.43
CA THR A 244 -34.20 -0.19 -11.15
C THR A 244 -35.45 0.53 -10.67
N MET A 245 -36.24 1.09 -11.60
CA MET A 245 -37.48 1.80 -11.32
C MET A 245 -38.70 0.92 -11.56
N ASP A 246 -39.72 1.07 -10.74
CA ASP A 246 -41.08 0.54 -10.98
C ASP A 246 -42.06 1.71 -10.99
N GLY A 247 -42.36 2.21 -12.19
CA GLY A 247 -43.00 3.51 -12.37
C GLY A 247 -42.17 4.64 -11.78
N ASP A 248 -42.74 5.39 -10.85
CA ASP A 248 -42.06 6.50 -10.17
C ASP A 248 -41.33 6.07 -8.89
N LYS A 249 -41.24 4.76 -8.60
CA LYS A 249 -40.62 4.24 -7.38
C LYS A 249 -39.30 3.55 -7.65
N ILE A 250 -38.38 3.73 -6.73
CA ILE A 250 -37.13 2.97 -6.68
C ILE A 250 -37.45 1.55 -6.23
N ALA A 251 -37.31 0.58 -7.12
CA ALA A 251 -37.56 -0.83 -6.83
C ALA A 251 -36.34 -1.60 -6.34
N ASN A 252 -35.16 -1.28 -6.89
CA ASN A 252 -33.91 -1.94 -6.50
C ASN A 252 -32.69 -1.01 -6.72
N ILE A 253 -31.68 -1.20 -5.91
CA ILE A 253 -30.37 -0.57 -6.06
C ILE A 253 -29.30 -1.65 -5.94
N GLU A 254 -28.55 -1.84 -7.01
CA GLU A 254 -27.43 -2.79 -7.08
C GLU A 254 -26.11 -2.02 -7.17
N VAL A 255 -25.15 -2.33 -6.30
CA VAL A 255 -23.80 -1.76 -6.39
C VAL A 255 -22.99 -2.60 -7.37
N LEU A 256 -22.63 -2.01 -8.51
CA LEU A 256 -21.93 -2.70 -9.59
C LEU A 256 -20.41 -2.73 -9.39
N ASN A 257 -19.86 -1.62 -8.90
CA ASN A 257 -18.42 -1.47 -8.68
C ASN A 257 -18.13 -0.41 -7.63
N HIS A 258 -17.07 -0.60 -6.88
CA HIS A 258 -16.49 0.39 -5.96
C HIS A 258 -15.03 0.07 -5.63
N ALA A 259 -14.30 1.09 -5.18
CA ALA A 259 -12.91 0.96 -4.71
C ALA A 259 -12.77 1.30 -3.21
N GLU A 260 -13.84 1.10 -2.45
CA GLU A 260 -13.91 1.40 -1.02
C GLU A 260 -13.16 0.37 -0.18
N THR A 261 -12.79 0.76 1.05
CA THR A 261 -12.04 -0.10 1.98
C THR A 261 -12.95 -1.17 2.59
N ALA A 262 -12.68 -2.43 2.28
CA ALA A 262 -13.40 -3.57 2.87
C ALA A 262 -13.33 -3.55 4.42
N GLY A 263 -14.42 -3.97 5.07
CA GLY A 263 -14.55 -3.95 6.53
C GLY A 263 -14.94 -2.59 7.11
N ILE A 264 -14.63 -1.48 6.44
CA ILE A 264 -15.04 -0.12 6.84
C ILE A 264 -16.30 0.29 6.09
N SER A 265 -16.33 0.07 4.80
CA SER A 265 -17.42 0.45 3.89
C SER A 265 -18.58 -0.54 3.87
N ASP A 266 -18.35 -1.81 4.19
CA ASP A 266 -19.35 -2.88 4.11
C ASP A 266 -20.67 -2.55 4.82
N PRO A 267 -20.68 -1.95 6.03
CA PRO A 267 -21.93 -1.55 6.67
C PRO A 267 -22.75 -0.54 5.85
N ALA A 268 -22.09 0.38 5.11
CA ALA A 268 -22.77 1.34 4.26
C ALA A 268 -23.40 0.65 3.05
N PHE A 269 -22.69 -0.25 2.37
CA PHE A 269 -23.23 -1.02 1.25
C PHE A 269 -24.40 -1.91 1.64
N ASN A 270 -24.38 -2.46 2.85
CA ASN A 270 -25.46 -3.30 3.37
C ASN A 270 -26.70 -2.52 3.85
N THR A 271 -26.55 -1.22 4.15
CA THR A 271 -27.62 -0.45 4.80
C THR A 271 -28.19 0.63 3.90
N ILE A 272 -27.35 1.44 3.24
CA ILE A 272 -27.77 2.64 2.50
C ILE A 272 -28.69 2.32 1.32
N PRO A 273 -28.41 1.31 0.46
CA PRO A 273 -29.32 0.99 -0.65
C PRO A 273 -30.74 0.67 -0.17
N GLN A 274 -30.88 -0.14 0.87
CA GLN A 274 -32.20 -0.50 1.40
C GLN A 274 -32.88 0.70 2.05
N ALA A 275 -32.14 1.53 2.80
CA ALA A 275 -32.70 2.74 3.41
C ALA A 275 -33.25 3.72 2.35
N ILE A 276 -32.57 3.88 1.22
CA ILE A 276 -33.03 4.70 0.09
C ILE A 276 -34.32 4.11 -0.52
N ILE A 277 -34.38 2.79 -0.71
CA ILE A 277 -35.58 2.11 -1.23
C ILE A 277 -36.74 2.32 -0.27
N ASP A 278 -36.56 2.13 1.02
CA ASP A 278 -37.61 2.25 2.03
C ASP A 278 -38.13 3.69 2.15
N ALA A 279 -37.21 4.67 2.10
CA ALA A 279 -37.52 6.10 2.18
C ALA A 279 -38.00 6.69 0.84
N GLN A 280 -37.76 6.01 -0.30
CA GLN A 280 -37.94 6.57 -1.64
C GLN A 280 -37.27 7.92 -1.83
N SER A 281 -36.09 8.09 -1.19
CA SER A 281 -35.31 9.32 -1.15
C SER A 281 -33.83 9.01 -0.95
N THR A 282 -32.96 9.80 -1.57
CA THR A 282 -31.51 9.74 -1.33
C THR A 282 -31.08 10.47 -0.05
N GLU A 283 -31.99 11.19 0.62
CA GLU A 283 -31.74 11.85 1.90
C GLU A 283 -31.99 10.86 3.06
N VAL A 284 -31.00 9.98 3.33
CA VAL A 284 -31.03 9.03 4.42
C VAL A 284 -29.84 9.23 5.36
N ASP A 285 -29.93 8.67 6.58
CA ASP A 285 -28.84 8.78 7.55
C ASP A 285 -27.59 8.02 7.11
N VAL A 286 -26.44 8.62 7.33
CA VAL A 286 -25.14 8.00 7.05
C VAL A 286 -24.81 6.93 8.08
N VAL A 287 -24.08 5.91 7.66
CA VAL A 287 -23.58 4.86 8.56
C VAL A 287 -22.33 5.39 9.30
N ALA A 288 -22.30 5.23 10.63
CA ALA A 288 -21.19 5.61 11.45
C ALA A 288 -19.89 4.93 10.98
N ASN A 289 -18.79 5.66 10.94
CA ASN A 289 -17.46 5.27 10.44
C ASN A 289 -17.37 5.01 8.92
N ALA A 290 -18.49 5.09 8.18
CA ALA A 290 -18.54 4.93 6.72
C ALA A 290 -19.23 6.13 6.04
N THR A 291 -19.07 7.33 6.57
CA THR A 291 -19.75 8.56 6.11
C THR A 291 -19.46 8.87 4.65
N TYR A 292 -18.20 8.79 4.23
CA TYR A 292 -17.83 9.09 2.83
C TYR A 292 -18.44 8.07 1.86
N THR A 293 -18.37 6.79 2.18
CA THR A 293 -19.01 5.73 1.39
C THR A 293 -20.53 5.90 1.34
N SER A 294 -21.17 6.21 2.47
CA SER A 294 -22.62 6.48 2.53
C SER A 294 -23.01 7.63 1.59
N ASN A 295 -22.28 8.74 1.65
CA ASN A 295 -22.49 9.89 0.77
C ASN A 295 -22.25 9.55 -0.70
N GLY A 296 -21.22 8.76 -0.99
CA GLY A 296 -20.91 8.29 -2.35
C GLY A 296 -22.04 7.44 -2.93
N ILE A 297 -22.60 6.50 -2.15
CA ILE A 297 -23.74 5.67 -2.58
C ILE A 297 -24.97 6.56 -2.86
N MET A 298 -25.30 7.48 -1.94
CA MET A 298 -26.43 8.39 -2.10
C MET A 298 -26.29 9.26 -3.35
N ALA A 299 -25.10 9.81 -3.59
CA ALA A 299 -24.80 10.66 -4.75
C ALA A 299 -24.85 9.82 -6.06
N ALA A 300 -24.33 8.59 -6.07
CA ALA A 300 -24.42 7.71 -7.23
C ALA A 300 -25.87 7.36 -7.58
N VAL A 301 -26.71 7.08 -6.57
CA VAL A 301 -28.14 6.86 -6.79
C VAL A 301 -28.81 8.13 -7.32
N GLN A 302 -28.47 9.30 -6.80
CA GLN A 302 -29.02 10.57 -7.29
C GLN A 302 -28.62 10.84 -8.76
N ASP A 303 -27.38 10.50 -9.14
CA ASP A 303 -26.95 10.58 -10.54
C ASP A 303 -27.76 9.65 -11.43
N ALA A 304 -28.00 8.40 -11.02
CA ALA A 304 -28.87 7.47 -11.74
C ALA A 304 -30.30 8.01 -11.91
N LEU A 305 -30.88 8.52 -10.84
CA LEU A 305 -32.25 9.08 -10.85
C LEU A 305 -32.37 10.34 -11.74
N SER A 306 -31.30 11.11 -11.89
CA SER A 306 -31.26 12.27 -12.79
C SER A 306 -31.44 11.89 -14.28
N LYS A 307 -31.30 10.63 -14.61
CA LYS A 307 -31.39 10.06 -15.98
C LYS A 307 -32.77 9.47 -16.27
N VAL A 308 -33.64 9.33 -15.26
CA VAL A 308 -34.99 8.84 -15.41
C VAL A 308 -35.81 9.80 -16.28
N GLY A 309 -36.39 9.29 -17.33
CA GLY A 309 -37.28 10.07 -18.23
C GLY A 309 -36.57 10.98 -19.25
N LYS A 310 -35.28 10.76 -19.47
CA LYS A 310 -34.51 11.47 -20.52
C LYS A 310 -34.36 10.66 -21.78
#